data_3221b56a3c18eb005ca7c8027be6bc13
#
_entry.id   3221b56a3c18eb005ca7c8027be6bc13
#
_cell.length_a   1.000
_cell.length_b   1.000
_cell.length_c   1.000
_cell.angle_alpha   90.00
_cell.angle_beta   90.00
_cell.angle_gamma   90.00
#
_symmetry.space_group_name_H-M   'P 1'
#
loop_
_entity.id
_entity.type
_entity.pdbx_description
1 polymer ?
#
loop_
_entity_poly.entity_id
_entity_poly.type
_entity_poly.pdbx_seq_one_letter_code
_entity_poly.pdbx_strand_id
1 'polypeptide(L)'
;AATEEHAVILDYLSLGYVNSDMSKFKGKAIAQAIGTDYFTLLELVPKRGVDLEIQDTVYIGKGKRDQIYKVLGKLDYENLTATSRIELEYSIREIVNNNEEKFVDFFNTAGAISTRLHKLELIPGIGKKYMWEIVEARKEKPFESFEDITTRIPSLNNPAEMIVNRVKQELDTTTAK
;
A
#
# COMPACT_ATOMS: atom_id res chain seq x y z
N ALA A 1 -0.55 -7.77 16.22
CA ALA A 1 -0.93 -7.21 14.92
C ALA A 1 0.01 -6.09 14.51
N ALA A 2 0.43 -6.11 13.26
CA ALA A 2 1.28 -5.07 12.71
C ALA A 2 0.53 -3.74 12.67
N THR A 3 1.17 -2.68 13.18
CA THR A 3 0.57 -1.34 13.21
C THR A 3 1.37 -0.39 12.33
N GLU A 4 0.66 0.54 11.70
CA GLU A 4 1.27 1.55 10.86
C GLU A 4 1.84 2.69 11.70
N GLU A 5 3.01 3.20 11.30
CA GLU A 5 3.63 4.39 11.91
C GLU A 5 3.22 5.67 11.20
N HIS A 6 3.06 5.61 9.88
CA HIS A 6 2.69 6.73 9.02
C HIS A 6 1.60 6.31 8.05
N ALA A 7 0.83 7.29 7.61
CA ALA A 7 -0.18 7.07 6.57
C ALA A 7 -0.21 8.25 5.61
N VAL A 8 -0.57 7.95 4.36
CA VAL A 8 -0.76 8.96 3.31
C VAL A 8 -2.24 9.25 3.19
N ILE A 9 -2.63 10.51 3.20
CA ILE A 9 -4.01 10.94 3.12
C ILE A 9 -4.53 10.74 1.69
N LEU A 10 -5.62 9.98 1.56
CA LEU A 10 -6.30 9.71 0.29
C LEU A 10 -7.48 10.66 0.06
N ASP A 11 -8.16 11.05 1.12
CA ASP A 11 -9.26 12.01 1.06
C ASP A 11 -9.43 12.65 2.44
N TYR A 12 -9.85 13.91 2.43
CA TYR A 12 -10.13 14.68 3.63
C TYR A 12 -11.53 15.28 3.55
N LEU A 13 -12.36 14.90 4.51
CA LEU A 13 -13.76 15.29 4.56
C LEU A 13 -13.96 16.21 5.76
N SER A 14 -13.90 17.53 5.53
CA SER A 14 -13.94 18.54 6.60
C SER A 14 -15.23 18.50 7.42
N LEU A 15 -16.32 18.02 6.84
CA LEU A 15 -17.63 17.90 7.50
C LEU A 15 -18.06 16.43 7.69
N GLY A 16 -17.14 15.49 7.50
CA GLY A 16 -17.42 14.05 7.62
C GLY A 16 -18.23 13.51 6.45
N TYR A 17 -18.81 12.35 6.65
CA TYR A 17 -19.62 11.68 5.62
C TYR A 17 -21.01 12.29 5.55
N VAL A 18 -21.40 12.77 4.37
CA VAL A 18 -22.66 13.51 4.18
C VAL A 18 -23.90 12.60 4.26
N ASN A 19 -23.78 11.34 3.83
CA ASN A 19 -24.91 10.41 3.71
C ASN A 19 -24.67 9.09 4.43
N SER A 20 -24.01 9.10 5.60
CA SER A 20 -23.70 7.85 6.26
C SER A 20 -24.53 7.61 7.51
N ASP A 21 -24.80 6.33 7.78
CA ASP A 21 -25.38 5.87 9.03
C ASP A 21 -24.39 6.02 10.20
N MET A 22 -23.19 6.53 9.95
CA MET A 22 -22.20 6.82 10.97
C MET A 22 -22.49 8.16 11.65
N SER A 23 -23.69 8.27 12.22
CA SER A 23 -24.23 9.50 12.77
C SER A 23 -23.35 10.16 13.85
N LYS A 24 -22.58 9.37 14.59
CA LYS A 24 -21.69 9.88 15.64
C LYS A 24 -20.52 10.75 15.13
N PHE A 25 -20.22 10.67 13.84
CA PHE A 25 -19.15 11.46 13.21
C PHE A 25 -19.69 12.49 12.22
N LYS A 26 -21.00 12.64 12.13
CA LYS A 26 -21.64 13.61 11.24
C LYS A 26 -21.22 15.02 11.66
N GLY A 27 -20.74 15.80 10.70
CA GLY A 27 -20.28 17.16 10.92
C GLY A 27 -18.88 17.30 11.50
N LYS A 28 -18.19 16.19 11.75
CA LYS A 28 -16.80 16.19 12.22
C LYS A 28 -15.86 15.77 11.11
N ALA A 29 -14.69 16.42 11.06
CA ALA A 29 -13.70 16.10 10.05
C ALA A 29 -13.22 14.65 10.16
N ILE A 30 -13.05 14.02 9.02
CA ILE A 30 -12.57 12.64 8.90
C ILE A 30 -11.64 12.54 7.69
N ALA A 31 -10.65 11.65 7.75
CA ALA A 31 -9.77 11.39 6.63
C ALA A 31 -9.70 9.88 6.34
N GLN A 32 -9.55 9.56 5.08
CA GLN A 32 -9.24 8.21 4.64
C GLN A 32 -7.78 8.18 4.21
N ALA A 33 -7.06 7.14 4.59
CA ALA A 33 -5.62 7.08 4.41
C ALA A 33 -5.14 5.66 4.15
N ILE A 34 -3.90 5.54 3.67
CA ILE A 34 -3.22 4.26 3.49
C ILE A 34 -1.90 4.27 4.26
N GLY A 35 -1.68 3.24 5.06
CA GLY A 35 -0.44 3.07 5.82
C GLY A 35 0.76 2.82 4.92
N THR A 36 1.90 3.37 5.30
CA THR A 36 3.12 3.28 4.50
C THR A 36 3.94 2.01 4.75
N ASP A 37 3.67 1.29 5.85
CA ASP A 37 4.41 0.08 6.18
C ASP A 37 3.75 -1.19 5.62
N TYR A 38 2.41 -1.27 5.71
CA TYR A 38 1.66 -2.48 5.39
C TYR A 38 0.49 -2.25 4.43
N PHE A 39 0.36 -1.05 3.86
CA PHE A 39 -0.74 -0.67 2.96
C PHE A 39 -2.13 -0.84 3.59
N THR A 40 -2.24 -0.65 4.89
CA THR A 40 -3.52 -0.73 5.59
C THR A 40 -4.39 0.48 5.25
N LEU A 41 -5.62 0.24 4.79
CA LEU A 41 -6.59 1.31 4.59
C LEU A 41 -7.14 1.71 5.96
N LEU A 42 -7.10 3.00 6.27
CA LEU A 42 -7.40 3.52 7.60
C LEU A 42 -8.34 4.72 7.54
N GLU A 43 -9.14 4.84 8.60
CA GLU A 43 -9.98 6.00 8.85
C GLU A 43 -9.39 6.77 10.02
N LEU A 44 -9.15 8.07 9.83
CA LEU A 44 -8.46 8.92 10.80
C LEU A 44 -9.31 10.12 11.18
N VAL A 45 -9.20 10.57 12.42
CA VAL A 45 -9.77 11.83 12.89
C VAL A 45 -8.63 12.81 13.11
N PRO A 46 -8.59 13.93 12.38
CA PRO A 46 -7.56 14.94 12.60
C PRO A 46 -7.82 15.69 13.92
N LYS A 47 -6.79 16.31 14.46
CA LYS A 47 -6.92 17.19 15.60
C LYS A 47 -7.77 18.39 15.22
N ARG A 48 -8.45 18.98 16.22
CA ARG A 48 -9.29 20.17 16.03
C ARG A 48 -8.47 21.30 15.42
N GLY A 49 -9.00 21.91 14.36
CA GLY A 49 -8.35 23.02 13.68
C GLY A 49 -7.25 22.61 12.70
N VAL A 50 -7.00 21.32 12.54
CA VAL A 50 -6.03 20.82 11.55
C VAL A 50 -6.74 20.47 10.26
N ASP A 51 -6.34 21.09 9.16
CA ASP A 51 -6.78 20.73 7.81
C ASP A 51 -5.71 19.84 7.19
N LEU A 52 -6.14 18.74 6.56
CA LEU A 52 -5.25 17.81 5.87
C LEU A 52 -5.41 17.96 4.36
N GLU A 53 -4.32 17.74 3.65
CA GLU A 53 -4.35 17.72 2.19
C GLU A 53 -4.14 16.29 1.68
N ILE A 54 -4.75 15.99 0.54
CA ILE A 54 -4.54 14.72 -0.16
C ILE A 54 -3.03 14.59 -0.45
N GLN A 55 -2.50 13.41 -0.24
CA GLN A 55 -1.07 13.06 -0.36
C GLN A 55 -0.18 13.56 0.78
N ASP A 56 -0.72 14.22 1.80
CA ASP A 56 0.04 14.45 3.03
C ASP A 56 0.41 13.12 3.69
N THR A 57 1.63 13.05 4.22
CA THR A 57 2.03 11.93 5.08
C THR A 57 1.92 12.37 6.52
N VAL A 58 1.17 11.62 7.32
CA VAL A 58 0.94 11.94 8.73
C VAL A 58 1.44 10.82 9.63
N TYR A 59 1.95 11.20 10.81
CA TYR A 59 2.37 10.25 11.83
C TYR A 59 1.15 9.77 12.61
N ILE A 60 1.02 8.45 12.75
CA ILE A 60 -0.10 7.81 13.47
C ILE A 60 0.38 6.77 14.48
N GLY A 61 1.67 6.76 14.79
CA GLY A 61 2.26 5.85 15.75
C GLY A 61 1.88 6.18 17.21
N LYS A 62 2.51 5.48 18.11
CA LYS A 62 2.23 5.61 19.56
C LYS A 62 2.82 6.87 20.20
N GLY A 63 3.77 7.52 19.53
CA GLY A 63 4.39 8.74 20.02
C GLY A 63 3.47 9.95 19.91
N LYS A 64 4.03 11.14 20.13
CA LYS A 64 3.29 12.37 19.99
C LYS A 64 2.87 12.59 18.53
N ARG A 65 1.58 12.77 18.32
CA ARG A 65 1.01 13.06 17.01
C ARG A 65 0.72 14.55 16.89
N ASP A 66 1.18 15.16 15.80
CA ASP A 66 0.95 16.61 15.59
C ASP A 66 -0.38 16.92 14.92
N GLN A 67 -0.86 16.01 14.05
CA GLN A 67 -2.00 16.28 13.17
C GLN A 67 -3.20 15.37 13.42
N ILE A 68 -2.98 14.16 13.92
CA ILE A 68 -4.04 13.15 14.06
C ILE A 68 -4.41 12.97 15.52
N TYR A 69 -5.71 13.12 15.79
CA TYR A 69 -6.27 12.89 17.13
C TYR A 69 -6.46 11.39 17.40
N LYS A 70 -7.09 10.69 16.45
CA LYS A 70 -7.45 9.27 16.67
C LYS A 70 -7.43 8.49 15.36
N VAL A 71 -6.92 7.26 15.44
CA VAL A 71 -7.07 6.25 14.36
C VAL A 71 -8.34 5.46 14.70
N LEU A 72 -9.36 5.58 13.84
CA LEU A 72 -10.64 4.89 14.09
C LEU A 72 -10.55 3.40 13.80
N GLY A 73 -9.72 3.02 12.82
CA GLY A 73 -9.51 1.63 12.48
C GLY A 73 -9.39 1.40 10.99
N LYS A 74 -9.49 0.14 10.61
CA LYS A 74 -9.38 -0.27 9.21
C LYS A 74 -10.63 0.09 8.42
N LEU A 75 -10.42 0.47 7.15
CA LEU A 75 -11.49 0.67 6.18
C LEU A 75 -11.50 -0.48 5.19
N ASP A 76 -12.70 -0.90 4.80
CA ASP A 76 -12.87 -1.79 3.66
C ASP A 76 -12.75 -0.97 2.37
N TYR A 77 -12.23 -1.58 1.33
CA TYR A 77 -12.11 -0.95 0.01
C TYR A 77 -13.43 -0.35 -0.47
N GLU A 78 -14.54 -1.05 -0.21
CA GLU A 78 -15.88 -0.62 -0.60
C GLU A 78 -16.31 0.71 0.02
N ASN A 79 -15.74 1.05 1.19
CA ASN A 79 -16.07 2.26 1.92
C ASN A 79 -15.18 3.45 1.57
N LEU A 80 -14.24 3.27 0.65
CA LEU A 80 -13.45 4.39 0.14
C LEU A 80 -14.32 5.32 -0.68
N THR A 81 -14.09 6.63 -0.51
CA THR A 81 -14.73 7.63 -1.37
C THR A 81 -14.21 7.50 -2.80
N ALA A 82 -14.93 8.10 -3.76
CA ALA A 82 -14.46 8.14 -5.14
C ALA A 82 -13.08 8.80 -5.25
N THR A 83 -12.85 9.87 -4.50
CA THR A 83 -11.54 10.54 -4.45
C THR A 83 -10.46 9.60 -3.92
N SER A 84 -10.71 8.91 -2.81
CA SER A 84 -9.74 7.95 -2.25
C SER A 84 -9.38 6.86 -3.25
N ARG A 85 -10.36 6.35 -4.00
CA ARG A 85 -10.11 5.31 -5.02
C ARG A 85 -9.23 5.81 -6.16
N ILE A 86 -9.44 7.06 -6.59
CA ILE A 86 -8.63 7.68 -7.63
C ILE A 86 -7.17 7.86 -7.14
N GLU A 87 -7.02 8.32 -5.89
CA GLU A 87 -5.70 8.59 -5.31
C GLU A 87 -4.95 7.30 -4.90
N LEU A 88 -5.65 6.21 -4.70
CA LEU A 88 -5.10 4.98 -4.14
C LEU A 88 -3.92 4.43 -4.94
N GLU A 89 -4.08 4.28 -6.24
CA GLU A 89 -3.03 3.71 -7.10
C GLU A 89 -1.77 4.58 -7.08
N TYR A 90 -1.94 5.88 -7.19
CA TYR A 90 -0.82 6.83 -7.12
C TYR A 90 -0.09 6.70 -5.78
N SER A 91 -0.84 6.64 -4.68
CA SER A 91 -0.26 6.53 -3.34
C SER A 91 0.49 5.21 -3.15
N ILE A 92 -0.06 4.09 -3.62
CA ILE A 92 0.62 2.79 -3.58
C ILE A 92 1.95 2.87 -4.33
N ARG A 93 1.94 3.44 -5.54
CA ARG A 93 3.14 3.59 -6.37
C ARG A 93 4.20 4.42 -5.67
N GLU A 94 3.82 5.54 -5.07
CA GLU A 94 4.75 6.39 -4.33
C GLU A 94 5.33 5.65 -3.12
N ILE A 95 4.52 4.92 -2.38
CA ILE A 95 4.97 4.13 -1.23
C ILE A 95 5.98 3.06 -1.69
N VAL A 96 5.69 2.34 -2.77
CA VAL A 96 6.58 1.32 -3.31
C VAL A 96 7.92 1.95 -3.72
N ASN A 97 7.88 3.05 -4.46
CA ASN A 97 9.10 3.72 -4.94
C ASN A 97 9.93 4.33 -3.80
N ASN A 98 9.27 4.84 -2.77
CA ASN A 98 9.95 5.40 -1.59
C ASN A 98 10.51 4.32 -0.65
N ASN A 99 10.15 3.08 -0.84
CA ASN A 99 10.62 1.93 -0.06
C ASN A 99 11.22 0.86 -0.96
N GLU A 100 11.93 1.28 -1.98
CA GLU A 100 12.48 0.40 -3.02
C GLU A 100 13.28 -0.76 -2.44
N GLU A 101 14.16 -0.49 -1.47
CA GLU A 101 15.00 -1.50 -0.84
C GLU A 101 14.18 -2.65 -0.25
N LYS A 102 13.08 -2.34 0.44
CA LYS A 102 12.19 -3.33 1.05
C LYS A 102 11.60 -4.26 0.00
N PHE A 103 11.16 -3.72 -1.14
CA PHE A 103 10.51 -4.50 -2.18
C PHE A 103 11.51 -5.24 -3.06
N VAL A 104 12.68 -4.66 -3.29
CA VAL A 104 13.79 -5.37 -3.95
C VAL A 104 14.23 -6.55 -3.10
N ASP A 105 14.27 -6.37 -1.77
CA ASP A 105 14.59 -7.47 -0.85
C ASP A 105 13.62 -8.64 -1.00
N PHE A 106 12.34 -8.37 -1.26
CA PHE A 106 11.37 -9.44 -1.54
C PHE A 106 11.80 -10.28 -2.75
N PHE A 107 12.29 -9.66 -3.83
CA PHE A 107 12.79 -10.40 -5.00
C PHE A 107 14.04 -11.21 -4.65
N ASN A 108 14.84 -10.76 -3.69
CA ASN A 108 16.06 -11.44 -3.26
C ASN A 108 15.79 -12.61 -2.31
N THR A 109 14.75 -12.54 -1.49
CA THR A 109 14.56 -13.46 -0.37
C THR A 109 13.31 -14.32 -0.43
N ALA A 110 12.35 -14.00 -1.31
CA ALA A 110 11.11 -14.77 -1.40
C ALA A 110 11.40 -16.23 -1.71
N GLY A 111 10.72 -17.13 -0.99
CA GLY A 111 10.91 -18.56 -1.11
C GLY A 111 9.66 -19.32 -1.51
N ALA A 112 9.76 -20.63 -1.58
CA ALA A 112 8.63 -21.48 -1.91
C ALA A 112 7.61 -21.50 -0.78
N ILE A 113 6.32 -21.48 -1.15
CA ILE A 113 5.21 -21.69 -0.22
C ILE A 113 4.93 -23.19 -0.11
N SER A 114 4.99 -23.88 -1.25
CA SER A 114 4.80 -25.32 -1.36
C SER A 114 5.64 -25.85 -2.52
N THR A 115 5.54 -27.16 -2.78
CA THR A 115 6.22 -27.77 -3.93
C THR A 115 5.69 -27.23 -5.28
N ARG A 116 4.48 -26.64 -5.28
CA ARG A 116 3.82 -26.17 -6.50
C ARG A 116 3.75 -24.65 -6.62
N LEU A 117 3.96 -23.91 -5.54
CA LEU A 117 3.78 -22.46 -5.49
C LEU A 117 4.95 -21.77 -4.81
N HIS A 118 5.48 -20.75 -5.45
CA HIS A 118 6.52 -19.88 -4.92
C HIS A 118 5.93 -18.49 -4.62
N LYS A 119 6.42 -17.81 -3.58
CA LYS A 119 5.94 -16.46 -3.22
C LYS A 119 6.05 -15.46 -4.37
N LEU A 120 7.09 -15.57 -5.21
CA LEU A 120 7.22 -14.71 -6.39
C LEU A 120 6.06 -14.84 -7.36
N GLU A 121 5.43 -16.02 -7.43
CA GLU A 121 4.29 -16.25 -8.32
C GLU A 121 3.00 -15.57 -7.84
N LEU A 122 2.98 -15.06 -6.61
CA LEU A 122 1.85 -14.25 -6.13
C LEU A 122 1.81 -12.88 -6.80
N ILE A 123 2.93 -12.46 -7.38
CA ILE A 123 3.00 -11.18 -8.10
C ILE A 123 2.38 -11.37 -9.49
N PRO A 124 1.35 -10.58 -9.85
CA PRO A 124 0.74 -10.67 -11.19
C PRO A 124 1.77 -10.47 -12.30
N GLY A 125 1.79 -11.38 -13.25
CA GLY A 125 2.75 -11.36 -14.35
C GLY A 125 3.99 -12.22 -14.12
N ILE A 126 4.18 -12.74 -12.90
CA ILE A 126 5.27 -13.66 -12.60
C ILE A 126 4.72 -15.09 -12.53
N GLY A 127 4.92 -15.84 -13.59
CA GLY A 127 4.65 -17.27 -13.64
C GLY A 127 5.93 -18.07 -13.37
N LYS A 128 5.89 -19.37 -13.68
CA LYS A 128 7.01 -20.29 -13.43
C LYS A 128 8.31 -19.85 -14.12
N LYS A 129 8.21 -19.39 -15.38
CA LYS A 129 9.38 -18.98 -16.15
C LYS A 129 10.12 -17.81 -15.47
N TYR A 130 9.40 -16.74 -15.15
CA TYR A 130 10.02 -15.58 -14.51
C TYR A 130 10.46 -15.88 -13.09
N MET A 131 9.69 -16.69 -12.37
CA MET A 131 10.09 -17.13 -11.04
C MET A 131 11.47 -17.79 -11.08
N TRP A 132 11.69 -18.73 -12.02
CA TRP A 132 12.99 -19.40 -12.15
C TRP A 132 14.09 -18.46 -12.60
N GLU A 133 13.80 -17.52 -13.52
CA GLU A 133 14.78 -16.53 -13.96
C GLU A 133 15.24 -15.64 -12.79
N ILE A 134 14.29 -15.19 -11.94
CA ILE A 134 14.61 -14.38 -10.77
C ILE A 134 15.45 -15.18 -9.77
N VAL A 135 15.04 -16.40 -9.45
CA VAL A 135 15.75 -17.28 -8.50
C VAL A 135 17.18 -17.53 -8.96
N GLU A 136 17.38 -17.83 -10.25
CA GLU A 136 18.71 -18.06 -10.79
C GLU A 136 19.57 -16.80 -10.80
N ALA A 137 19.00 -15.68 -11.21
CA ALA A 137 19.73 -14.40 -11.27
C ALA A 137 20.20 -13.95 -9.90
N ARG A 138 19.34 -14.05 -8.87
CA ARG A 138 19.70 -13.61 -7.51
C ARG A 138 20.80 -14.47 -6.86
N LYS A 139 20.98 -15.72 -7.30
CA LYS A 139 22.06 -16.59 -6.82
C LYS A 139 23.43 -16.07 -7.26
N GLU A 140 23.52 -15.49 -8.44
CA GLU A 140 24.78 -14.93 -8.94
C GLU A 140 25.14 -13.67 -8.15
N LYS A 141 24.16 -12.79 -7.94
CA LYS A 141 24.31 -11.57 -7.18
C LYS A 141 22.92 -11.07 -6.76
N PRO A 142 22.70 -10.69 -5.50
CA PRO A 142 21.44 -10.07 -5.09
C PRO A 142 21.12 -8.84 -5.93
N PHE A 143 19.84 -8.61 -6.19
CA PHE A 143 19.40 -7.39 -6.88
C PHE A 143 19.60 -6.17 -5.98
N GLU A 144 20.05 -5.08 -6.57
CA GLU A 144 20.34 -3.83 -5.85
C GLU A 144 19.22 -2.80 -5.97
N SER A 145 18.41 -2.87 -7.03
CA SER A 145 17.36 -1.90 -7.34
C SER A 145 16.34 -2.51 -8.30
N PHE A 146 15.22 -1.83 -8.48
CA PHE A 146 14.26 -2.22 -9.54
C PHE A 146 14.90 -2.11 -10.91
N GLU A 147 15.72 -1.09 -11.13
CA GLU A 147 16.45 -0.93 -12.39
C GLU A 147 17.38 -2.11 -12.65
N ASP A 148 18.08 -2.57 -11.61
CA ASP A 148 18.95 -3.75 -11.70
C ASP A 148 18.17 -5.01 -12.09
N ILE A 149 16.99 -5.20 -11.52
CA ILE A 149 16.10 -6.32 -11.89
C ILE A 149 15.74 -6.23 -13.38
N THR A 150 15.34 -5.05 -13.85
CA THR A 150 14.95 -4.83 -15.23
C THR A 150 16.13 -5.04 -16.19
N THR A 151 17.32 -4.59 -15.80
CA THR A 151 18.55 -4.75 -16.61
C THR A 151 18.92 -6.23 -16.74
N ARG A 152 18.84 -6.97 -15.65
CA ARG A 152 19.24 -8.38 -15.62
C ARG A 152 18.18 -9.34 -16.15
N ILE A 153 16.92 -8.93 -16.09
CA ILE A 153 15.78 -9.70 -16.65
C ILE A 153 14.96 -8.74 -17.54
N PRO A 154 15.47 -8.43 -18.76
CA PRO A 154 14.85 -7.39 -19.60
C PRO A 154 13.42 -7.69 -20.02
N SER A 155 13.03 -8.96 -20.07
CA SER A 155 11.66 -9.35 -20.42
C SER A 155 10.66 -9.19 -19.30
N LEU A 156 11.12 -8.99 -18.06
CA LEU A 156 10.27 -8.74 -16.93
C LEU A 156 9.84 -7.27 -16.93
N ASN A 157 8.57 -7.04 -17.19
CA ASN A 157 8.06 -5.69 -17.40
C ASN A 157 7.78 -4.97 -16.10
N ASN A 158 8.57 -3.93 -15.80
CA ASN A 158 8.41 -3.02 -14.65
C ASN A 158 8.10 -3.71 -13.32
N PRO A 159 9.13 -4.22 -12.60
CA PRO A 159 8.93 -4.92 -11.33
C PRO A 159 8.20 -4.10 -10.27
N ALA A 160 8.44 -2.80 -10.17
CA ALA A 160 7.75 -1.93 -9.22
C ALA A 160 6.25 -1.90 -9.48
N GLU A 161 5.84 -1.76 -10.74
CA GLU A 161 4.43 -1.73 -11.13
C GLU A 161 3.74 -3.08 -10.88
N MET A 162 4.47 -4.17 -11.04
CA MET A 162 3.95 -5.51 -10.70
C MET A 162 3.59 -5.60 -9.22
N ILE A 163 4.41 -5.01 -8.33
CA ILE A 163 4.12 -4.96 -6.91
C ILE A 163 2.90 -4.07 -6.64
N VAL A 164 2.82 -2.92 -7.30
CA VAL A 164 1.65 -2.03 -7.19
C VAL A 164 0.37 -2.79 -7.53
N ASN A 165 0.38 -3.56 -8.62
CA ASN A 165 -0.77 -4.35 -9.04
C ASN A 165 -1.15 -5.42 -8.01
N ARG A 166 -0.17 -6.07 -7.38
CA ARG A 166 -0.44 -7.05 -6.33
C ARG A 166 -1.08 -6.40 -5.11
N VAL A 167 -0.58 -5.24 -4.68
CA VAL A 167 -1.16 -4.51 -3.55
C VAL A 167 -2.60 -4.13 -3.86
N LYS A 168 -2.87 -3.62 -5.05
CA LYS A 168 -4.23 -3.28 -5.48
C LYS A 168 -5.16 -4.49 -5.41
N GLN A 169 -4.71 -5.66 -5.87
CA GLN A 169 -5.50 -6.88 -5.80
C GLN A 169 -5.83 -7.28 -4.37
N GLU A 170 -4.86 -7.16 -3.46
CA GLU A 170 -5.07 -7.50 -2.05
C GLU A 170 -6.03 -6.54 -1.36
N LEU A 171 -5.98 -5.26 -1.70
CA LEU A 171 -6.86 -4.25 -1.12
C LEU A 171 -8.28 -4.30 -1.67
N ASP A 172 -8.41 -4.57 -2.97
CA ASP A 172 -9.72 -4.66 -3.63
C ASP A 172 -10.33 -6.06 -3.44
N THR A 173 -10.94 -6.27 -2.29
CA THR A 173 -11.58 -7.54 -1.95
C THR A 173 -12.85 -7.82 -2.77
N THR A 174 -13.33 -6.84 -3.53
CA THR A 174 -14.51 -7.02 -4.38
C THR A 174 -14.21 -7.90 -5.59
N THR A 175 -12.96 -7.98 -6.03
CA THR A 175 -12.53 -8.79 -7.17
C THR A 175 -12.09 -10.20 -6.79
N ALA A 176 -12.00 -10.50 -5.49
CA ALA A 176 -11.49 -11.77 -4.96
C ALA A 176 -12.57 -12.85 -4.77
N LYS A 177 -13.64 -12.80 -5.56
CA LYS A 177 -14.68 -13.84 -5.52
C LYS A 177 -14.59 -14.76 -6.73
#